data_f419fa7ac2297501dca9e71e4f40b87c
#
_entry.id   f419fa7ac2297501dca9e71e4f40b87c
#
_cell.length_a   1.000
_cell.length_b   1.000
_cell.length_c   1.000
_cell.angle_alpha   90.00
_cell.angle_beta   90.00
_cell.angle_gamma   90.00
#
_symmetry.space_group_name_H-M   'P 1'
#
loop_
_entity.id
_entity.type
_entity.pdbx_description
1 polymer ?
#
loop_
_entity_poly.entity_id
_entity_poly.type
_entity_poly.pdbx_seq_one_letter_code
_entity_poly.pdbx_strand_id
1 'polypeptide(L)'
;MTDYKGKRFCVLGDSISTFSGYTPEEAVFYNSYMQRMTGVTDVNLTWWMQVINHFGGVLGVNNSYAGSTVYGTRPTSGNSDERTQALGAAGAPDVILISMGGNDCAFGLKLKEFGRYYRRMLRKLTELYPNAEIWCGNLMRGKIIPGGIPFFNTESMSSRGPYQAVIEKEAPAADCHVAKLGTEFYEAYDGAHPTLNGMNYIAQCWIDAIEKGDQ
;
A
#
# COMPACT_ATOMS: atom_id res chain seq x y z
N MET A 1 10.70 21.17 -2.84
CA MET A 1 10.64 19.78 -2.39
C MET A 1 10.49 19.77 -0.87
N THR A 2 9.54 19.02 -0.35
CA THR A 2 9.39 18.83 1.10
C THR A 2 10.62 18.08 1.62
N ASP A 3 11.19 18.52 2.74
CA ASP A 3 12.29 17.80 3.39
C ASP A 3 11.71 16.68 4.26
N TYR A 4 11.93 15.45 3.85
CA TYR A 4 11.45 14.25 4.57
C TYR A 4 12.49 13.65 5.53
N LYS A 5 13.69 14.23 5.62
CA LYS A 5 14.76 13.70 6.47
C LYS A 5 14.33 13.64 7.94
N GLY A 6 14.40 12.46 8.52
CA GLY A 6 13.98 12.19 9.90
C GLY A 6 12.47 12.16 10.12
N LYS A 7 11.64 12.38 9.08
CA LYS A 7 10.18 12.29 9.16
C LYS A 7 9.74 10.86 9.43
N ARG A 8 8.69 10.72 10.25
CA ARG A 8 8.09 9.42 10.58
C ARG A 8 7.10 9.01 9.51
N PHE A 9 7.46 7.95 8.78
CA PHE A 9 6.61 7.33 7.78
C PHE A 9 5.82 6.18 8.40
N CYS A 10 4.52 6.12 8.13
CA CYS A 10 3.68 4.97 8.45
C CYS A 10 3.08 4.39 7.17
N VAL A 11 2.79 3.08 7.20
CA VAL A 11 2.26 2.35 6.05
C VAL A 11 0.92 1.72 6.41
N LEU A 12 -0.09 1.94 5.59
CA LEU A 12 -1.38 1.26 5.63
C LEU A 12 -1.54 0.48 4.33
N GLY A 13 -1.38 -0.85 4.41
CA GLY A 13 -1.33 -1.68 3.22
C GLY A 13 -2.00 -3.04 3.36
N ASP A 14 -1.88 -3.84 2.32
CA ASP A 14 -2.32 -5.23 2.26
C ASP A 14 -1.10 -6.20 2.25
N SER A 15 -1.26 -7.39 1.67
CA SER A 15 -0.21 -8.43 1.61
C SER A 15 1.10 -7.96 0.97
N ILE A 16 1.03 -7.07 -0.03
CA ILE A 16 2.19 -6.56 -0.76
C ILE A 16 3.11 -5.73 0.15
N SER A 17 2.56 -5.19 1.23
CA SER A 17 3.27 -4.32 2.17
C SER A 17 3.66 -5.01 3.48
N THR A 18 3.34 -6.32 3.65
CA THR A 18 3.69 -7.05 4.88
C THR A 18 5.15 -7.52 4.87
N PHE A 19 5.73 -7.69 6.06
CA PHE A 19 7.03 -8.33 6.25
C PHE A 19 7.17 -8.82 7.71
N SER A 20 7.63 -10.06 7.93
CA SER A 20 7.82 -10.64 9.27
C SER A 20 8.65 -9.75 10.18
N GLY A 21 8.19 -9.56 11.42
CA GLY A 21 8.83 -8.70 12.41
C GLY A 21 8.55 -7.20 12.26
N TYR A 22 7.84 -6.77 11.21
CA TYR A 22 7.53 -5.36 10.93
C TYR A 22 6.04 -5.06 10.75
N THR A 23 5.24 -6.10 10.65
CA THR A 23 3.77 -6.03 10.54
C THR A 23 3.13 -7.02 11.50
N PRO A 24 1.82 -6.93 11.79
CA PRO A 24 1.13 -7.89 12.65
C PRO A 24 1.36 -9.33 12.16
N GLU A 25 1.88 -10.19 13.04
CA GLU A 25 2.36 -11.54 12.71
C GLU A 25 1.28 -12.47 12.15
N GLU A 26 0.03 -12.30 12.60
CA GLU A 26 -1.12 -13.10 12.14
C GLU A 26 -1.50 -12.88 10.69
N ALA A 27 -0.92 -11.88 10.03
CA ALA A 27 -1.32 -11.44 8.70
C ALA A 27 -0.13 -11.18 7.75
N VAL A 28 0.97 -11.89 7.95
CA VAL A 28 2.19 -11.71 7.15
C VAL A 28 2.18 -12.59 5.92
N PHE A 29 2.32 -11.99 4.72
CA PHE A 29 2.60 -12.71 3.49
C PHE A 29 4.10 -13.01 3.33
N TYR A 30 4.98 -11.99 3.49
CA TYR A 30 6.43 -12.15 3.37
C TYR A 30 7.05 -12.75 4.64
N ASN A 31 6.60 -13.99 4.98
CA ASN A 31 7.21 -14.84 5.98
C ASN A 31 8.49 -15.51 5.43
N SER A 32 9.23 -16.24 6.25
CA SER A 32 10.52 -16.85 5.86
C SER A 32 10.45 -17.73 4.61
N TYR A 33 9.30 -18.38 4.33
CA TYR A 33 9.12 -19.16 3.11
C TYR A 33 8.97 -18.25 1.88
N MET A 34 8.04 -17.28 1.93
CA MET A 34 7.79 -16.36 0.83
C MET A 34 8.97 -15.42 0.55
N GLN A 35 9.73 -15.04 1.57
CA GLN A 35 10.99 -14.30 1.41
C GLN A 35 11.97 -15.04 0.48
N ARG A 36 12.15 -16.35 0.67
CA ARG A 36 13.00 -17.17 -0.21
C ARG A 36 12.45 -17.30 -1.62
N MET A 37 11.12 -17.45 -1.76
CA MET A 37 10.48 -17.65 -3.07
C MET A 37 10.46 -16.38 -3.90
N THR A 38 10.36 -15.23 -3.29
CA THR A 38 10.28 -13.91 -3.97
C THR A 38 11.62 -13.19 -4.06
N GLY A 39 12.62 -13.62 -3.29
CA GLY A 39 13.90 -12.92 -3.15
C GLY A 39 13.87 -11.70 -2.24
N VAL A 40 12.73 -11.38 -1.62
CA VAL A 40 12.57 -10.26 -0.67
C VAL A 40 12.96 -10.75 0.72
N THR A 41 14.24 -10.90 0.99
CA THR A 41 14.79 -11.56 2.18
C THR A 41 15.16 -10.62 3.32
N ASP A 42 15.11 -9.32 3.08
CA ASP A 42 15.41 -8.27 4.07
C ASP A 42 14.35 -7.16 3.99
N VAL A 43 14.05 -6.54 5.10
CA VAL A 43 13.08 -5.44 5.18
C VAL A 43 13.45 -4.26 4.29
N ASN A 44 14.74 -3.97 4.13
CA ASN A 44 15.24 -2.91 3.27
C ASN A 44 14.98 -3.18 1.77
N LEU A 45 14.57 -4.40 1.41
CA LEU A 45 14.19 -4.78 0.06
C LEU A 45 12.69 -4.62 -0.23
N THR A 46 11.89 -4.30 0.80
CA THR A 46 10.47 -3.99 0.62
C THR A 46 10.30 -2.62 -0.05
N TRP A 47 9.24 -2.45 -0.85
CA TRP A 47 8.99 -1.19 -1.55
C TRP A 47 8.92 0.01 -0.59
N TRP A 48 8.23 -0.15 0.53
CA TRP A 48 8.01 0.94 1.48
C TRP A 48 9.28 1.32 2.27
N MET A 49 10.14 0.36 2.63
CA MET A 49 11.39 0.67 3.30
C MET A 49 12.39 1.33 2.34
N GLN A 50 12.40 0.93 1.07
CA GLN A 50 13.20 1.61 0.05
C GLN A 50 12.77 3.08 -0.12
N VAL A 51 11.44 3.35 -0.15
CA VAL A 51 10.91 4.73 -0.19
C VAL A 51 11.34 5.51 1.05
N ILE A 52 11.15 4.97 2.24
CA ILE A 52 11.53 5.61 3.50
C ILE A 52 13.03 5.94 3.53
N ASN A 53 13.87 4.99 3.16
CA ASN A 53 15.32 5.16 3.11
C ASN A 53 15.75 6.21 2.08
N HIS A 54 15.12 6.24 0.89
CA HIS A 54 15.41 7.22 -0.15
C HIS A 54 15.22 8.66 0.36
N PHE A 55 14.14 8.90 1.09
CA PHE A 55 13.84 10.23 1.66
C PHE A 55 14.54 10.51 3.00
N GLY A 56 15.36 9.58 3.50
CA GLY A 56 16.02 9.72 4.79
C GLY A 56 15.05 9.76 5.96
N GLY A 57 13.85 9.20 5.80
CA GLY A 57 12.83 9.10 6.83
C GLY A 57 13.11 8.00 7.84
N VAL A 58 12.21 7.84 8.80
CA VAL A 58 12.23 6.74 9.78
C VAL A 58 10.91 6.01 9.75
N LEU A 59 10.93 4.68 9.89
CA LEU A 59 9.71 3.91 10.01
C LEU A 59 9.03 4.18 11.36
N GLY A 60 7.78 4.58 11.32
CA GLY A 60 6.89 4.59 12.48
C GLY A 60 6.21 3.22 12.64
N VAL A 61 5.04 3.07 12.04
CA VAL A 61 4.26 1.82 12.07
C VAL A 61 3.95 1.37 10.65
N ASN A 62 4.22 0.10 10.35
CA ASN A 62 3.62 -0.57 9.22
C ASN A 62 2.46 -1.44 9.72
N ASN A 63 1.22 -0.98 9.48
CA ASN A 63 0.01 -1.71 9.84
C ASN A 63 -0.63 -2.31 8.58
N SER A 64 0.11 -3.22 7.91
CA SER A 64 -0.35 -3.94 6.73
C SER A 64 -0.80 -5.35 7.07
N TYR A 65 -1.88 -5.82 6.42
CA TYR A 65 -2.49 -7.13 6.65
C TYR A 65 -2.72 -7.86 5.33
N ALA A 66 -2.21 -9.09 5.22
CA ALA A 66 -2.46 -9.93 4.04
C ALA A 66 -3.96 -10.20 3.85
N GLY A 67 -4.43 -10.07 2.60
CA GLY A 67 -5.83 -10.25 2.23
C GLY A 67 -6.78 -9.14 2.66
N SER A 68 -6.30 -8.09 3.32
CA SER A 68 -7.18 -7.00 3.78
C SER A 68 -7.73 -6.17 2.63
N THR A 69 -8.97 -5.73 2.80
CA THR A 69 -9.69 -4.80 1.93
C THR A 69 -9.88 -3.46 2.63
N VAL A 70 -10.11 -2.41 1.86
CA VAL A 70 -10.63 -1.15 2.43
C VAL A 70 -12.08 -1.32 2.86
N TYR A 71 -12.83 -2.09 2.07
CA TYR A 71 -14.24 -2.41 2.31
C TYR A 71 -14.44 -3.23 3.59
N GLY A 72 -15.55 -2.95 4.28
CA GLY A 72 -16.03 -3.77 5.41
C GLY A 72 -15.88 -3.10 6.77
N THR A 73 -16.25 -3.88 7.80
CA THR A 73 -16.28 -3.46 9.20
C THR A 73 -15.43 -4.35 10.10
N ARG A 74 -14.62 -5.23 9.52
CA ARG A 74 -13.72 -6.10 10.29
C ARG A 74 -12.59 -5.25 10.89
N PRO A 75 -12.02 -5.62 12.03
CA PRO A 75 -10.85 -4.96 12.60
C PRO A 75 -9.65 -4.88 11.65
N THR A 76 -9.53 -5.86 10.73
CA THR A 76 -8.48 -5.90 9.69
C THR A 76 -8.79 -5.10 8.44
N SER A 77 -9.99 -4.51 8.29
CA SER A 77 -10.32 -3.64 7.15
C SER A 77 -9.54 -2.34 7.23
N GLY A 78 -9.04 -1.83 6.09
CA GLY A 78 -8.24 -0.61 6.04
C GLY A 78 -8.93 0.62 6.62
N ASN A 79 -10.27 0.66 6.59
CA ASN A 79 -11.07 1.73 7.18
C ASN A 79 -11.44 1.52 8.66
N SER A 80 -10.99 0.44 9.32
CA SER A 80 -11.31 0.18 10.73
C SER A 80 -10.65 1.17 11.68
N ASP A 81 -11.21 1.32 12.87
CA ASP A 81 -10.61 2.19 13.90
C ASP A 81 -9.30 1.59 14.40
N GLU A 82 -9.26 0.28 14.54
CA GLU A 82 -8.07 -0.47 14.98
C GLU A 82 -6.87 -0.19 14.08
N ARG A 83 -7.07 -0.24 12.75
CA ARG A 83 -5.97 -0.03 11.80
C ARG A 83 -5.56 1.43 11.67
N THR A 84 -6.53 2.35 11.62
CA THR A 84 -6.22 3.77 11.47
C THR A 84 -5.57 4.34 12.73
N GLN A 85 -6.01 3.95 13.93
CA GLN A 85 -5.41 4.40 15.20
C GLN A 85 -4.02 3.79 15.44
N ALA A 86 -3.79 2.55 15.04
CA ALA A 86 -2.52 1.86 15.22
C ALA A 86 -1.33 2.58 14.56
N LEU A 87 -1.55 3.37 13.50
CA LEU A 87 -0.49 4.14 12.84
C LEU A 87 0.20 5.14 13.78
N GLY A 88 -0.49 5.58 14.84
CA GLY A 88 0.06 6.49 15.85
C GLY A 88 0.79 5.81 17.01
N ALA A 89 0.91 4.47 17.04
CA ALA A 89 1.45 3.74 18.19
C ALA A 89 2.94 4.05 18.47
N ALA A 90 3.72 4.44 17.45
CA ALA A 90 5.10 4.88 17.59
C ALA A 90 5.25 6.42 17.65
N GLY A 91 4.16 7.13 17.92
CA GLY A 91 4.04 8.58 17.82
C GLY A 91 3.36 9.01 16.53
N ALA A 92 2.84 10.23 16.47
CA ALA A 92 2.10 10.73 15.31
C ALA A 92 2.95 10.62 14.03
N PRO A 93 2.38 10.09 12.93
CA PRO A 93 3.06 10.05 11.64
C PRO A 93 3.23 11.47 11.07
N ASP A 94 4.34 11.71 10.38
CA ASP A 94 4.53 12.88 9.51
C ASP A 94 4.05 12.56 8.08
N VAL A 95 4.20 11.29 7.65
CA VAL A 95 3.81 10.81 6.32
C VAL A 95 3.09 9.47 6.44
N ILE A 96 1.98 9.31 5.73
CA ILE A 96 1.26 8.04 5.64
C ILE A 96 1.23 7.57 4.19
N LEU A 97 1.75 6.38 3.92
CA LEU A 97 1.69 5.73 2.61
C LEU A 97 0.55 4.72 2.62
N ILE A 98 -0.46 4.92 1.77
CA ILE A 98 -1.62 4.02 1.63
C ILE A 98 -1.48 3.20 0.35
N SER A 99 -1.32 1.88 0.49
CA SER A 99 -1.29 0.91 -0.62
C SER A 99 -2.40 -0.11 -0.43
N MET A 100 -3.64 0.29 -0.75
CA MET A 100 -4.87 -0.46 -0.50
C MET A 100 -5.84 -0.39 -1.68
N GLY A 101 -6.67 -1.42 -1.84
CA GLY A 101 -7.71 -1.49 -2.86
C GLY A 101 -7.49 -2.62 -3.88
N GLY A 102 -6.31 -3.22 -3.91
CA GLY A 102 -6.01 -4.37 -4.77
C GLY A 102 -6.92 -5.57 -4.49
N ASN A 103 -7.12 -5.90 -3.21
CA ASN A 103 -8.04 -6.97 -2.79
C ASN A 103 -9.50 -6.61 -3.03
N ASP A 104 -9.90 -5.36 -2.85
CA ASP A 104 -11.25 -4.90 -3.15
C ASP A 104 -11.60 -5.15 -4.64
N CYS A 105 -10.65 -4.84 -5.53
CA CYS A 105 -10.75 -5.13 -6.96
C CYS A 105 -10.76 -6.64 -7.23
N ALA A 106 -9.83 -7.40 -6.67
CA ALA A 106 -9.70 -8.84 -6.90
C ALA A 106 -10.93 -9.63 -6.45
N PHE A 107 -11.58 -9.19 -5.37
CA PHE A 107 -12.82 -9.79 -4.87
C PHE A 107 -14.09 -9.24 -5.55
N GLY A 108 -13.96 -8.34 -6.50
CA GLY A 108 -15.09 -7.76 -7.24
C GLY A 108 -16.06 -6.96 -6.36
N LEU A 109 -15.56 -6.29 -5.34
CA LEU A 109 -16.40 -5.53 -4.41
C LEU A 109 -17.05 -4.34 -5.12
N LYS A 110 -18.30 -4.02 -4.75
CA LYS A 110 -19.08 -2.95 -5.42
C LYS A 110 -18.35 -1.61 -5.32
N LEU A 111 -18.07 -0.96 -6.45
CA LEU A 111 -17.37 0.33 -6.54
C LEU A 111 -17.96 1.41 -5.64
N LYS A 112 -19.30 1.51 -5.57
CA LYS A 112 -19.98 2.48 -4.70
C LYS A 112 -19.62 2.28 -3.23
N GLU A 113 -19.57 1.02 -2.80
CA GLU A 113 -19.22 0.68 -1.41
C GLU A 113 -17.72 0.87 -1.17
N PHE A 114 -16.86 0.46 -2.13
CA PHE A 114 -15.42 0.74 -2.07
C PHE A 114 -15.17 2.23 -1.87
N GLY A 115 -15.76 3.11 -2.71
CA GLY A 115 -15.61 4.55 -2.58
C GLY A 115 -16.11 5.10 -1.24
N ARG A 116 -17.23 4.58 -0.72
CA ARG A 116 -17.75 4.95 0.60
C ARG A 116 -16.75 4.62 1.73
N TYR A 117 -16.17 3.42 1.69
CA TYR A 117 -15.21 3.00 2.73
C TYR A 117 -13.85 3.65 2.56
N TYR A 118 -13.41 3.90 1.32
CA TYR A 118 -12.18 4.62 1.04
C TYR A 118 -12.23 6.06 1.59
N ARG A 119 -13.30 6.79 1.29
CA ARG A 119 -13.57 8.12 1.87
C ARG A 119 -13.62 8.10 3.39
N ARG A 120 -14.28 7.09 3.98
CA ARG A 120 -14.34 6.92 5.44
C ARG A 120 -12.94 6.72 6.03
N MET A 121 -12.10 5.91 5.40
CA MET A 121 -10.71 5.69 5.80
C MET A 121 -9.91 6.99 5.79
N LEU A 122 -9.95 7.72 4.69
CA LEU A 122 -9.24 8.99 4.55
C LEU A 122 -9.69 10.02 5.61
N ARG A 123 -11.01 10.20 5.78
CA ARG A 123 -11.54 11.10 6.79
C ARG A 123 -11.01 10.77 8.18
N LYS A 124 -11.00 9.49 8.57
CA LYS A 124 -10.46 9.08 9.87
C LYS A 124 -8.97 9.42 10.00
N LEU A 125 -8.19 9.18 8.97
CA LEU A 125 -6.76 9.46 8.98
C LEU A 125 -6.47 10.95 9.06
N THR A 126 -7.18 11.79 8.31
CA THR A 126 -7.03 13.26 8.37
C THR A 126 -7.51 13.84 9.72
N GLU A 127 -8.57 13.26 10.32
CA GLU A 127 -9.03 13.64 11.66
C GLU A 127 -8.04 13.23 12.76
N LEU A 128 -7.46 12.01 12.68
CA LEU A 128 -6.51 11.48 13.66
C LEU A 128 -5.12 12.13 13.54
N TYR A 129 -4.69 12.43 12.32
CA TYR A 129 -3.34 12.91 12.01
C TYR A 129 -3.38 14.16 11.12
N PRO A 130 -3.90 15.29 11.63
CA PRO A 130 -4.17 16.49 10.82
C PRO A 130 -2.89 17.17 10.27
N ASN A 131 -1.71 16.79 10.77
CA ASN A 131 -0.43 17.30 10.30
C ASN A 131 0.32 16.31 9.43
N ALA A 132 -0.23 15.12 9.19
CA ALA A 132 0.42 14.12 8.36
C ALA A 132 0.15 14.38 6.88
N GLU A 133 1.19 14.26 6.06
CA GLU A 133 1.05 14.19 4.62
C GLU A 133 0.62 12.77 4.22
N ILE A 134 -0.53 12.64 3.56
CA ILE A 134 -1.12 11.33 3.23
C ILE A 134 -1.03 11.11 1.73
N TRP A 135 -0.34 10.03 1.32
CA TRP A 135 -0.18 9.61 -0.05
C TRP A 135 -0.96 8.33 -0.33
N CYS A 136 -1.86 8.40 -1.31
CA CYS A 136 -2.68 7.28 -1.76
C CYS A 136 -2.12 6.71 -3.07
N GLY A 137 -1.53 5.53 -3.03
CA GLY A 137 -1.07 4.84 -4.24
C GLY A 137 -2.24 4.36 -5.09
N ASN A 138 -2.20 4.63 -6.39
CA ASN A 138 -3.11 3.97 -7.31
C ASN A 138 -2.71 2.49 -7.52
N LEU A 139 -3.58 1.71 -8.18
CA LEU A 139 -3.43 0.25 -8.22
C LEU A 139 -2.50 -0.18 -9.38
N MET A 140 -1.37 -0.77 -9.05
CA MET A 140 -0.46 -1.40 -10.01
C MET A 140 -0.86 -2.85 -10.31
N ARG A 141 -0.31 -3.44 -11.38
CA ARG A 141 -0.55 -4.80 -11.81
C ARG A 141 0.73 -5.64 -11.78
N GLY A 142 0.64 -6.84 -11.20
CA GLY A 142 1.71 -7.82 -11.26
C GLY A 142 1.65 -8.66 -12.55
N LYS A 143 2.81 -8.99 -13.10
CA LYS A 143 3.00 -9.97 -14.14
C LYS A 143 3.77 -11.15 -13.57
N ILE A 144 3.18 -12.34 -13.68
CA ILE A 144 3.81 -13.56 -13.14
C ILE A 144 5.12 -13.85 -13.85
N ILE A 145 6.15 -14.19 -13.07
CA ILE A 145 7.46 -14.62 -13.59
C ILE A 145 7.41 -16.07 -14.08
N PRO A 146 8.32 -16.48 -15.00
CA PRO A 146 8.50 -17.89 -15.32
C PRO A 146 8.80 -18.72 -14.07
N GLY A 147 8.06 -19.82 -13.88
CA GLY A 147 8.16 -20.67 -12.67
C GLY A 147 7.39 -20.16 -11.45
N GLY A 148 6.73 -19.02 -11.54
CA GLY A 148 5.79 -18.55 -10.55
C GLY A 148 4.52 -19.40 -10.48
N ILE A 149 3.80 -19.35 -9.38
CA ILE A 149 2.58 -20.13 -9.17
C ILE A 149 1.36 -19.22 -9.39
N PRO A 150 0.55 -19.45 -10.45
CA PRO A 150 -0.63 -18.62 -10.68
C PRO A 150 -1.66 -18.85 -9.57
N PHE A 151 -1.79 -17.87 -8.70
CA PHE A 151 -2.79 -17.87 -7.63
C PHE A 151 -3.94 -16.92 -7.94
N PHE A 152 -3.66 -15.81 -8.61
CA PHE A 152 -4.68 -14.83 -9.00
C PHE A 152 -5.01 -14.93 -10.48
N ASN A 153 -6.30 -14.95 -10.79
CA ASN A 153 -6.75 -14.85 -12.16
C ASN A 153 -6.40 -13.48 -12.73
N THR A 154 -5.53 -13.44 -13.74
CA THR A 154 -5.10 -12.21 -14.40
C THR A 154 -6.26 -11.42 -15.03
N GLU A 155 -7.38 -12.07 -15.35
CA GLU A 155 -8.57 -11.42 -15.88
C GLU A 155 -9.28 -10.55 -14.83
N SER A 156 -9.37 -11.00 -13.56
CA SER A 156 -9.94 -10.19 -12.48
C SER A 156 -9.08 -8.94 -12.19
N MET A 157 -7.81 -8.98 -12.59
CA MET A 157 -6.86 -7.88 -12.45
C MET A 157 -6.95 -6.83 -13.57
N SER A 158 -7.67 -7.11 -14.67
CA SER A 158 -7.86 -6.16 -15.78
C SER A 158 -8.84 -5.03 -15.46
N SER A 159 -9.69 -5.19 -14.42
CA SER A 159 -10.74 -4.24 -14.04
C SER A 159 -10.31 -3.18 -13.02
N ARG A 160 -9.00 -2.96 -12.80
CA ARG A 160 -8.51 -2.00 -11.79
C ARG A 160 -8.84 -0.54 -12.08
N GLY A 161 -9.01 -0.15 -13.35
CA GLY A 161 -9.28 1.22 -13.75
C GLY A 161 -10.42 1.91 -12.98
N PRO A 162 -11.59 1.28 -12.82
CA PRO A 162 -12.68 1.86 -12.04
C PRO A 162 -12.34 2.08 -10.56
N TYR A 163 -11.54 1.19 -9.94
CA TYR A 163 -11.09 1.37 -8.55
C TYR A 163 -10.02 2.44 -8.43
N GLN A 164 -9.11 2.54 -9.41
CA GLN A 164 -8.14 3.63 -9.51
C GLN A 164 -8.85 4.99 -9.59
N ALA A 165 -9.87 5.11 -10.45
CA ALA A 165 -10.66 6.32 -10.58
C ALA A 165 -11.34 6.74 -9.25
N VAL A 166 -11.73 5.77 -8.42
CA VAL A 166 -12.24 6.06 -7.07
C VAL A 166 -11.13 6.64 -6.19
N ILE A 167 -9.95 6.04 -6.17
CA ILE A 167 -8.80 6.53 -5.38
C ILE A 167 -8.44 7.96 -5.81
N GLU A 168 -8.28 8.17 -7.12
CA GLU A 168 -7.91 9.46 -7.72
C GLU A 168 -8.96 10.55 -7.49
N LYS A 169 -10.21 10.18 -7.26
CA LYS A 169 -11.29 11.09 -6.89
C LYS A 169 -11.34 11.39 -5.40
N GLU A 170 -11.26 10.36 -4.56
CA GLU A 170 -11.51 10.48 -3.13
C GLU A 170 -10.31 11.05 -2.37
N ALA A 171 -9.07 10.80 -2.84
CA ALA A 171 -7.88 11.30 -2.17
C ALA A 171 -7.79 12.84 -2.21
N PRO A 172 -7.86 13.52 -3.35
CA PRO A 172 -7.85 14.99 -3.38
C PRO A 172 -9.06 15.60 -2.67
N ALA A 173 -10.23 14.95 -2.70
CA ALA A 173 -11.43 15.40 -2.00
C ALA A 173 -11.29 15.36 -0.46
N ALA A 174 -10.29 14.65 0.04
CA ALA A 174 -9.93 14.55 1.46
C ALA A 174 -8.62 15.29 1.80
N ASP A 175 -8.14 16.14 0.90
CA ASP A 175 -6.87 16.86 1.02
C ASP A 175 -5.65 15.91 1.16
N CYS A 176 -5.70 14.79 0.44
CA CYS A 176 -4.65 13.78 0.35
C CYS A 176 -4.06 13.73 -1.06
N HIS A 177 -2.78 13.36 -1.16
CA HIS A 177 -2.07 13.22 -2.42
C HIS A 177 -2.37 11.89 -3.12
N VAL A 178 -2.24 11.87 -4.44
CA VAL A 178 -2.31 10.65 -5.24
C VAL A 178 -0.91 10.31 -5.77
N ALA A 179 -0.37 9.18 -5.36
CA ALA A 179 0.82 8.62 -5.99
C ALA A 179 0.41 7.86 -7.27
N LYS A 180 0.64 8.47 -8.43
CA LYS A 180 0.39 7.86 -9.74
C LYS A 180 1.53 6.90 -10.08
N LEU A 181 1.36 5.63 -9.74
CA LEU A 181 2.41 4.59 -9.82
C LEU A 181 2.61 4.00 -11.23
N GLY A 182 2.03 4.62 -12.25
CA GLY A 182 2.16 4.17 -13.63
C GLY A 182 1.20 3.05 -14.02
N THR A 183 1.29 2.63 -15.29
CA THR A 183 0.41 1.62 -15.89
C THR A 183 1.13 0.31 -16.21
N GLU A 184 2.45 0.28 -16.10
CA GLU A 184 3.27 -0.89 -16.40
C GLU A 184 3.12 -1.99 -15.34
N PHE A 185 3.53 -3.20 -15.71
CA PHE A 185 3.48 -4.35 -14.81
C PHE A 185 4.78 -4.47 -14.02
N TYR A 186 4.67 -4.73 -12.72
CA TYR A 186 5.80 -5.20 -11.93
C TYR A 186 5.91 -6.73 -11.97
N GLU A 187 7.11 -7.25 -11.74
CA GLU A 187 7.34 -8.70 -11.62
C GLU A 187 6.70 -9.25 -10.34
N ALA A 188 5.88 -10.29 -10.48
CA ALA A 188 5.19 -10.94 -9.38
C ALA A 188 5.41 -12.45 -9.38
N TYR A 189 5.48 -13.04 -8.19
CA TYR A 189 5.63 -14.48 -8.00
C TYR A 189 4.37 -15.25 -8.41
N ASP A 190 3.20 -14.71 -8.08
CA ASP A 190 1.90 -15.36 -8.27
C ASP A 190 0.86 -14.50 -9.02
N GLY A 191 1.35 -13.46 -9.68
CA GLY A 191 0.52 -12.47 -10.40
C GLY A 191 0.06 -11.27 -9.56
N ALA A 192 0.27 -11.32 -8.23
CA ALA A 192 -0.04 -10.21 -7.33
C ALA A 192 1.13 -9.80 -6.44
N HIS A 193 1.86 -10.77 -5.85
CA HIS A 193 2.89 -10.47 -4.87
C HIS A 193 4.25 -10.25 -5.54
N PRO A 194 4.85 -9.06 -5.38
CA PRO A 194 6.11 -8.69 -6.03
C PRO A 194 7.27 -9.63 -5.66
N THR A 195 8.12 -9.91 -6.65
CA THR A 195 9.49 -10.38 -6.44
C THR A 195 10.38 -9.23 -5.99
N LEU A 196 11.68 -9.49 -5.74
CA LEU A 196 12.65 -8.41 -5.47
C LEU A 196 12.64 -7.33 -6.57
N ASN A 197 12.65 -7.74 -7.85
CA ASN A 197 12.57 -6.78 -8.97
C ASN A 197 11.24 -6.01 -8.95
N GLY A 198 10.15 -6.70 -8.62
CA GLY A 198 8.83 -6.06 -8.45
C GLY A 198 8.81 -5.03 -7.32
N MET A 199 9.43 -5.34 -6.18
CA MET A 199 9.56 -4.40 -5.04
C MET A 199 10.37 -3.16 -5.44
N ASN A 200 11.50 -3.35 -6.13
CA ASN A 200 12.33 -2.24 -6.61
C ASN A 200 11.57 -1.34 -7.58
N TYR A 201 10.81 -1.95 -8.50
CA TYR A 201 10.00 -1.20 -9.45
C TYR A 201 8.87 -0.39 -8.76
N ILE A 202 8.15 -1.01 -7.82
CA ILE A 202 7.11 -0.33 -7.04
C ILE A 202 7.71 0.83 -6.24
N ALA A 203 8.86 0.61 -5.58
CA ALA A 203 9.55 1.64 -4.81
C ALA A 203 9.92 2.84 -5.69
N GLN A 204 10.48 2.60 -6.88
CA GLN A 204 10.84 3.68 -7.81
C GLN A 204 9.60 4.47 -8.25
N CYS A 205 8.47 3.79 -8.55
CA CYS A 205 7.23 4.47 -8.90
C CYS A 205 6.71 5.37 -7.77
N TRP A 206 6.80 4.92 -6.51
CA TRP A 206 6.44 5.73 -5.36
C TRP A 206 7.37 6.93 -5.17
N ILE A 207 8.69 6.72 -5.27
CA ILE A 207 9.70 7.78 -5.18
C ILE A 207 9.42 8.85 -6.24
N ASP A 208 9.28 8.44 -7.49
CA ASP A 208 9.00 9.34 -8.61
C ASP A 208 7.71 10.14 -8.40
N ALA A 209 6.65 9.49 -7.88
CA ALA A 209 5.37 10.16 -7.63
C ALA A 209 5.49 11.21 -6.53
N ILE A 210 6.17 10.90 -5.42
CA ILE A 210 6.37 11.83 -4.30
C ILE A 210 7.29 12.99 -4.70
N GLU A 211 8.36 12.73 -5.45
CA GLU A 211 9.28 13.78 -5.94
C GLU A 211 8.61 14.75 -6.93
N LYS A 212 7.72 14.25 -7.79
CA LYS A 212 6.98 15.08 -8.75
C LYS A 212 5.88 15.92 -8.10
N GLY A 213 5.39 15.47 -6.93
CA GLY A 213 4.23 16.07 -6.29
C GLY A 213 2.93 15.85 -7.08
N ASP A 214 1.86 16.51 -6.67
CA ASP A 214 0.58 16.51 -7.38
C ASP A 214 0.70 17.36 -8.67
N GLN A 215 0.95 16.71 -9.81
CA GLN A 215 0.85 17.31 -11.15
C GLN A 215 -0.43 16.91 -11.84
#